data_f93dece6a846dc7515d47dbebd707451
#
_entry.id   f93dece6a846dc7515d47dbebd707451
#
_cell.length_a   1.000
_cell.length_b   1.000
_cell.length_c   1.000
_cell.angle_alpha   90.00
_cell.angle_beta   90.00
_cell.angle_gamma   90.00
#
_symmetry.space_group_name_H-M   'P 1'
#
loop_
_entity.id
_entity.type
_entity.pdbx_description
1 polymer ?
#
loop_
_entity_poly.entity_id
_entity_poly.type
_entity_poly.pdbx_seq_one_letter_code
_entity_poly.pdbx_strand_id
1 'polypeptide(L)'
;MIGVTGLNKCKCGLIIALDLPTLDEAREFLEKLDMKTPYVKVGPRLYALGGVSFAKEIIDMGYNLFLDLKLHDIPNTVASAVEPLSELGLWALTIHTSGGYEMMARSVSMRDRTGSKMKLLGITVLTSLGGKLWSDVHPGSDISASIIARAETAERAGLDGIVCSPLDLGLLKGKTEKLLRVVPGIRMSRVSTEDQTRVAVPAEAARGGASYIVVGRPILESDDPMKAAESIMKDLSEVEI
;
A
#
# COMPACT_ATOMS: atom_id res chain seq x y z
N MET A 1 -43.73 9.26 0.59
CA MET A 1 -42.66 8.58 1.33
C MET A 1 -41.43 8.56 0.44
N ILE A 2 -40.49 9.47 0.69
CA ILE A 2 -39.22 9.55 -0.04
C ILE A 2 -38.28 8.54 0.67
N GLY A 3 -37.96 7.44 -0.04
CA GLY A 3 -37.04 6.44 0.47
C GLY A 3 -35.68 7.05 0.74
N VAL A 4 -35.23 6.97 1.98
CA VAL A 4 -33.83 7.28 2.37
C VAL A 4 -32.96 6.20 1.71
N THR A 5 -32.30 6.57 0.63
CA THR A 5 -31.24 5.75 0.01
C THR A 5 -30.15 5.58 1.07
N GLY A 6 -30.01 4.36 1.56
CA GLY A 6 -28.97 4.04 2.55
C GLY A 6 -27.60 4.44 2.02
N LEU A 7 -26.96 5.40 2.67
CA LEU A 7 -25.58 5.78 2.42
C LEU A 7 -24.70 4.56 2.66
N ASN A 8 -23.93 4.16 1.65
CA ASN A 8 -22.99 3.05 1.79
C ASN A 8 -21.83 3.49 2.69
N LYS A 9 -21.60 2.80 3.80
CA LYS A 9 -20.43 3.03 4.64
C LYS A 9 -19.15 2.67 3.86
N CYS A 10 -18.13 3.51 4.00
CA CYS A 10 -16.83 3.26 3.41
C CYS A 10 -16.22 1.96 3.94
N LYS A 11 -15.65 1.14 3.04
CA LYS A 11 -14.93 -0.10 3.39
C LYS A 11 -13.41 0.08 3.34
N CYS A 12 -12.92 1.29 3.62
CA CYS A 12 -11.47 1.56 3.63
C CYS A 12 -10.81 0.90 4.85
N GLY A 13 -9.80 0.05 4.59
CA GLY A 13 -9.04 -0.63 5.64
C GLY A 13 -7.81 0.15 6.09
N LEU A 14 -7.33 -0.16 7.30
CA LEU A 14 -6.07 0.35 7.85
C LEU A 14 -4.97 -0.69 7.73
N ILE A 15 -3.80 -0.29 7.22
CA ILE A 15 -2.55 -1.05 7.22
C ILE A 15 -1.55 -0.29 8.09
N ILE A 16 -0.99 -0.93 9.12
CA ILE A 16 0.04 -0.32 9.97
C ILE A 16 1.42 -0.57 9.36
N ALA A 17 2.17 0.49 9.04
CA ALA A 17 3.54 0.36 8.55
C ALA A 17 4.50 0.17 9.73
N LEU A 18 5.17 -0.98 9.80
CA LEU A 18 6.18 -1.31 10.80
C LEU A 18 7.53 -0.69 10.39
N ASP A 19 7.60 0.65 10.39
CA ASP A 19 8.82 1.36 10.02
C ASP A 19 9.72 1.58 11.28
N LEU A 20 9.95 0.50 12.03
CA LEU A 20 10.75 0.44 13.26
C LEU A 20 12.23 0.15 12.97
N PRO A 21 13.17 0.57 13.86
CA PRO A 21 14.59 0.45 13.60
C PRO A 21 15.14 -0.97 13.73
N THR A 22 14.55 -1.81 14.59
CA THR A 22 15.02 -3.18 14.89
C THR A 22 13.92 -4.22 14.79
N LEU A 23 14.30 -5.50 14.67
CA LEU A 23 13.34 -6.61 14.70
C LEU A 23 12.69 -6.77 16.08
N ASP A 24 13.43 -6.51 17.15
CA ASP A 24 12.94 -6.68 18.51
C ASP A 24 11.86 -5.64 18.83
N GLU A 25 12.08 -4.37 18.47
CA GLU A 25 11.04 -3.35 18.58
C GLU A 25 9.79 -3.68 17.75
N ALA A 26 9.98 -4.26 16.57
CA ALA A 26 8.85 -4.68 15.73
C ALA A 26 8.08 -5.85 16.35
N ARG A 27 8.75 -6.82 16.99
CA ARG A 27 8.12 -7.92 17.74
C ARG A 27 7.33 -7.39 18.94
N GLU A 28 7.97 -6.56 19.77
CA GLU A 28 7.30 -5.96 20.92
C GLU A 28 6.06 -5.15 20.53
N PHE A 29 6.13 -4.45 19.41
CA PHE A 29 4.98 -3.71 18.88
C PHE A 29 3.86 -4.66 18.44
N LEU A 30 4.19 -5.72 17.69
CA LEU A 30 3.21 -6.70 17.20
C LEU A 30 2.54 -7.46 18.35
N GLU A 31 3.28 -7.81 19.42
CA GLU A 31 2.73 -8.46 20.60
C GLU A 31 1.70 -7.58 21.34
N LYS A 32 1.89 -6.27 21.29
CA LYS A 32 0.97 -5.29 21.91
C LYS A 32 -0.21 -4.93 21.00
N LEU A 33 -0.08 -5.17 19.69
CA LEU A 33 -1.11 -4.82 18.73
C LEU A 33 -2.28 -5.80 18.79
N ASP A 34 -3.48 -5.29 19.09
CA ASP A 34 -4.71 -6.08 19.06
C ASP A 34 -5.03 -6.49 17.59
N MET A 35 -5.43 -7.75 17.39
CA MET A 35 -5.83 -8.30 16.08
C MET A 35 -7.03 -7.59 15.42
N LYS A 36 -7.59 -6.56 16.04
CA LYS A 36 -8.57 -5.65 15.41
C LYS A 36 -7.98 -4.92 14.20
N THR A 37 -6.65 -4.77 14.13
CA THR A 37 -5.92 -4.21 12.99
C THR A 37 -5.04 -5.28 12.34
N PRO A 38 -5.61 -6.21 11.57
CA PRO A 38 -4.90 -7.41 11.13
C PRO A 38 -3.89 -7.17 9.99
N TYR A 39 -3.80 -5.96 9.43
CA TYR A 39 -2.92 -5.68 8.30
C TYR A 39 -1.68 -4.90 8.74
N VAL A 40 -0.51 -5.46 8.49
CA VAL A 40 0.78 -4.80 8.75
C VAL A 40 1.65 -4.80 7.51
N LYS A 41 2.47 -3.75 7.33
CA LYS A 41 3.42 -3.59 6.23
C LYS A 41 4.85 -3.68 6.73
N VAL A 42 5.65 -4.54 6.13
CA VAL A 42 7.10 -4.59 6.29
C VAL A 42 7.76 -4.00 5.05
N GLY A 43 8.60 -2.99 5.27
CA GLY A 43 9.41 -2.36 4.24
C GLY A 43 10.81 -2.96 4.13
N PRO A 44 11.66 -2.40 3.21
CA PRO A 44 13.00 -2.93 2.93
C PRO A 44 13.90 -3.07 4.14
N ARG A 45 13.81 -2.15 5.13
CA ARG A 45 14.67 -2.16 6.32
C ARG A 45 14.49 -3.42 7.15
N LEU A 46 13.28 -3.69 7.64
CA LEU A 46 13.01 -4.87 8.46
C LEU A 46 13.19 -6.17 7.66
N TYR A 47 12.86 -6.15 6.36
CA TYR A 47 13.11 -7.30 5.51
C TYR A 47 14.61 -7.58 5.30
N ALA A 48 15.44 -6.55 5.16
CA ALA A 48 16.90 -6.71 5.09
C ALA A 48 17.50 -7.26 6.39
N LEU A 49 16.89 -6.94 7.54
CA LEU A 49 17.33 -7.45 8.86
C LEU A 49 16.87 -8.88 9.14
N GLY A 50 15.62 -9.22 8.81
CA GLY A 50 14.98 -10.47 9.23
C GLY A 50 14.62 -11.43 8.09
N GLY A 51 14.62 -10.94 6.86
CA GLY A 51 14.33 -11.74 5.67
C GLY A 51 13.02 -12.51 5.72
N VAL A 52 13.01 -13.66 5.07
CA VAL A 52 11.86 -14.57 5.00
C VAL A 52 11.44 -15.08 6.39
N SER A 53 12.39 -15.28 7.29
CA SER A 53 12.12 -15.80 8.65
C SER A 53 11.23 -14.84 9.44
N PHE A 54 11.53 -13.55 9.39
CA PHE A 54 10.72 -12.54 10.06
C PHE A 54 9.35 -12.36 9.39
N ALA A 55 9.29 -12.46 8.06
CA ALA A 55 8.01 -12.43 7.35
C ALA A 55 7.10 -13.60 7.77
N LYS A 56 7.64 -14.82 7.90
CA LYS A 56 6.90 -15.98 8.39
C LYS A 56 6.43 -15.81 9.83
N GLU A 57 7.30 -15.30 10.71
CA GLU A 57 6.97 -15.02 12.11
C GLU A 57 5.73 -14.12 12.21
N ILE A 58 5.65 -13.03 11.44
CA ILE A 58 4.49 -12.13 11.41
C ILE A 58 3.22 -12.85 10.91
N ILE A 59 3.34 -13.68 9.88
CA ILE A 59 2.23 -14.45 9.33
C ILE A 59 1.73 -15.49 10.35
N ASP A 60 2.65 -16.17 11.03
CA ASP A 60 2.33 -17.18 12.06
C ASP A 60 1.67 -16.55 13.29
N MET A 61 1.95 -15.27 13.59
CA MET A 61 1.21 -14.47 14.58
C MET A 61 -0.22 -14.16 14.13
N GLY A 62 -0.61 -14.44 12.89
CA GLY A 62 -1.95 -14.26 12.33
C GLY A 62 -2.17 -12.94 11.58
N TYR A 63 -1.13 -12.14 11.37
CA TYR A 63 -1.24 -10.89 10.62
C TYR A 63 -1.29 -11.10 9.10
N ASN A 64 -2.08 -10.27 8.43
CA ASN A 64 -2.05 -10.13 6.97
C ASN A 64 -0.85 -9.28 6.57
N LEU A 65 0.25 -9.93 6.18
CA LEU A 65 1.50 -9.23 5.88
C LEU A 65 1.51 -8.64 4.46
N PHE A 66 1.67 -7.33 4.38
CA PHE A 66 2.00 -6.59 3.17
C PHE A 66 3.52 -6.39 3.09
N LEU A 67 4.19 -7.09 2.19
CA LEU A 67 5.63 -6.97 1.95
C LEU A 67 5.91 -5.91 0.88
N ASP A 68 6.43 -4.75 1.32
CA ASP A 68 6.59 -3.57 0.47
C ASP A 68 8.04 -3.43 -0.03
N LEU A 69 8.47 -4.32 -0.93
CA LEU A 69 9.84 -4.38 -1.48
C LEU A 69 10.02 -3.57 -2.76
N LYS A 70 8.93 -3.20 -3.43
CA LYS A 70 8.95 -2.44 -4.70
C LYS A 70 9.85 -3.08 -5.76
N LEU A 71 9.72 -4.41 -5.95
CA LEU A 71 10.55 -5.16 -6.89
C LEU A 71 10.57 -4.51 -8.27
N HIS A 72 11.76 -4.27 -8.79
CA HIS A 72 11.95 -3.60 -10.07
C HIS A 72 13.24 -4.09 -10.73
N ASP A 73 13.10 -4.93 -11.74
CA ASP A 73 14.19 -5.52 -12.51
C ASP A 73 13.64 -6.00 -13.87
N ILE A 74 14.43 -6.68 -14.67
CA ILE A 74 13.95 -7.31 -15.91
C ILE A 74 12.84 -8.34 -15.60
N PRO A 75 11.91 -8.60 -16.54
CA PRO A 75 10.70 -9.39 -16.27
C PRO A 75 10.95 -10.76 -15.64
N ASN A 76 11.98 -11.47 -16.08
CA ASN A 76 12.29 -12.80 -15.57
C ASN A 76 12.78 -12.76 -14.11
N THR A 77 13.62 -11.80 -13.78
CA THR A 77 14.17 -11.65 -12.41
C THR A 77 13.05 -11.35 -11.41
N VAL A 78 12.13 -10.44 -11.74
CA VAL A 78 11.00 -10.12 -10.85
C VAL A 78 10.07 -11.32 -10.71
N ALA A 79 9.73 -12.01 -11.81
CA ALA A 79 8.89 -13.20 -11.75
C ALA A 79 9.51 -14.31 -10.89
N SER A 80 10.83 -14.54 -11.00
CA SER A 80 11.55 -15.53 -10.18
C SER A 80 11.59 -15.15 -8.70
N ALA A 81 11.56 -13.85 -8.37
CA ALA A 81 11.45 -13.40 -6.97
C ALA A 81 10.02 -13.54 -6.44
N VAL A 82 8.99 -13.34 -7.29
CA VAL A 82 7.58 -13.50 -6.93
C VAL A 82 7.25 -14.94 -6.58
N GLU A 83 7.86 -15.93 -7.24
CA GLU A 83 7.58 -17.35 -7.03
C GLU A 83 7.70 -17.77 -5.55
N PRO A 84 8.90 -17.72 -4.91
CA PRO A 84 9.06 -18.12 -3.53
C PRO A 84 8.30 -17.21 -2.54
N LEU A 85 8.12 -15.92 -2.84
CA LEU A 85 7.34 -15.01 -2.02
C LEU A 85 5.85 -15.34 -2.04
N SER A 86 5.34 -15.86 -3.16
CA SER A 86 3.93 -16.30 -3.28
C SER A 86 3.59 -17.47 -2.37
N GLU A 87 4.58 -18.30 -2.01
CA GLU A 87 4.39 -19.49 -1.16
C GLU A 87 4.40 -19.18 0.34
N LEU A 88 4.78 -17.95 0.72
CA LEU A 88 4.89 -17.56 2.13
C LEU A 88 3.54 -17.30 2.81
N GLY A 89 2.45 -17.14 2.05
CA GLY A 89 1.15 -16.75 2.61
C GLY A 89 0.98 -15.24 2.83
N LEU A 90 1.76 -14.42 2.12
CA LEU A 90 1.62 -12.96 2.13
C LEU A 90 0.22 -12.51 1.71
N TRP A 91 -0.28 -11.46 2.33
CA TRP A 91 -1.46 -10.76 1.84
C TRP A 91 -1.16 -9.99 0.56
N ALA A 92 -0.04 -9.26 0.51
CA ALA A 92 0.35 -8.49 -0.67
C ALA A 92 1.87 -8.31 -0.80
N LEU A 93 2.31 -8.07 -2.04
CA LEU A 93 3.68 -7.73 -2.43
C LEU A 93 3.67 -6.56 -3.40
N THR A 94 4.61 -5.60 -3.28
CA THR A 94 4.77 -4.53 -4.25
C THR A 94 5.78 -4.85 -5.34
N ILE A 95 5.40 -4.49 -6.57
CA ILE A 95 6.29 -4.39 -7.74
C ILE A 95 6.18 -2.99 -8.35
N HIS A 96 7.18 -2.53 -9.10
CA HIS A 96 7.16 -1.18 -9.66
C HIS A 96 6.54 -1.17 -11.07
N THR A 97 5.55 -0.30 -11.33
CA THR A 97 4.90 -0.23 -12.66
C THR A 97 5.82 0.29 -13.76
N SER A 98 6.88 1.01 -13.41
CA SER A 98 7.89 1.48 -14.38
C SER A 98 8.71 0.36 -15.03
N GLY A 99 8.64 -0.87 -14.51
CA GLY A 99 9.17 -2.07 -15.17
C GLY A 99 8.39 -2.49 -16.41
N GLY A 100 7.24 -1.84 -16.68
CA GLY A 100 6.43 -2.03 -17.87
C GLY A 100 5.48 -3.23 -17.81
N TYR A 101 4.67 -3.36 -18.87
CA TYR A 101 3.62 -4.38 -18.97
C TYR A 101 4.17 -5.80 -18.79
N GLU A 102 5.24 -6.14 -19.51
CA GLU A 102 5.80 -7.50 -19.52
C GLU A 102 6.28 -7.96 -18.16
N MET A 103 6.94 -7.07 -17.37
CA MET A 103 7.40 -7.38 -16.02
C MET A 103 6.20 -7.67 -15.11
N MET A 104 5.18 -6.83 -15.18
CA MET A 104 3.96 -7.00 -14.37
C MET A 104 3.19 -8.26 -14.76
N ALA A 105 2.96 -8.50 -16.04
CA ALA A 105 2.21 -9.65 -16.55
C ALA A 105 2.90 -10.99 -16.21
N ARG A 106 4.24 -11.06 -16.33
CA ARG A 106 5.00 -12.26 -15.91
C ARG A 106 4.92 -12.49 -14.41
N SER A 107 4.95 -11.44 -13.62
CA SER A 107 4.79 -11.53 -12.15
C SER A 107 3.42 -12.09 -11.78
N VAL A 108 2.35 -11.62 -12.44
CA VAL A 108 0.98 -12.14 -12.26
C VAL A 108 0.92 -13.62 -12.66
N SER A 109 1.43 -13.97 -13.84
CA SER A 109 1.45 -15.35 -14.31
C SER A 109 2.20 -16.29 -13.35
N MET A 110 3.31 -15.82 -12.77
CA MET A 110 4.08 -16.61 -11.82
C MET A 110 3.31 -16.83 -10.53
N ARG A 111 2.74 -15.78 -9.92
CA ARG A 111 1.86 -15.89 -8.74
C ARG A 111 0.71 -16.88 -9.00
N ASP A 112 0.04 -16.78 -10.15
CA ASP A 112 -1.11 -17.61 -10.48
C ASP A 112 -0.73 -19.09 -10.62
N ARG A 113 0.45 -19.37 -11.16
CA ARG A 113 1.00 -20.75 -11.27
C ARG A 113 1.26 -21.40 -9.91
N THR A 114 1.62 -20.63 -8.88
CA THR A 114 1.75 -21.15 -7.51
C THR A 114 0.40 -21.37 -6.82
N GLY A 115 -0.71 -20.92 -7.40
CA GLY A 115 -2.05 -20.99 -6.79
C GLY A 115 -2.22 -19.99 -5.63
N SER A 116 -1.28 -19.08 -5.43
CA SER A 116 -1.28 -18.09 -4.33
C SER A 116 -2.42 -17.08 -4.46
N LYS A 117 -2.93 -16.64 -3.33
CA LYS A 117 -3.91 -15.54 -3.21
C LYS A 117 -3.25 -14.19 -2.89
N MET A 118 -1.91 -14.15 -2.86
CA MET A 118 -1.15 -12.94 -2.65
C MET A 118 -1.51 -11.88 -3.69
N LYS A 119 -1.79 -10.67 -3.22
CA LYS A 119 -2.06 -9.52 -4.11
C LYS A 119 -0.77 -8.92 -4.62
N LEU A 120 -0.69 -8.67 -5.92
CA LEU A 120 0.40 -7.90 -6.52
C LEU A 120 -0.05 -6.44 -6.68
N LEU A 121 0.65 -5.54 -5.99
CA LEU A 121 0.36 -4.11 -5.96
C LEU A 121 1.43 -3.33 -6.74
N GLY A 122 1.00 -2.58 -7.76
CA GLY A 122 1.88 -1.78 -8.60
C GLY A 122 2.18 -0.41 -7.99
N ILE A 123 3.45 -0.07 -7.75
CA ILE A 123 3.84 1.30 -7.39
C ILE A 123 3.72 2.20 -8.61
N THR A 124 2.85 3.19 -8.59
CA THR A 124 2.68 4.13 -9.72
C THR A 124 3.84 5.13 -9.79
N VAL A 125 3.84 6.11 -8.90
CA VAL A 125 4.93 7.08 -8.69
C VAL A 125 5.19 7.17 -7.21
N LEU A 126 6.45 7.19 -6.81
CA LEU A 126 6.82 7.32 -5.40
C LEU A 126 6.27 8.65 -4.84
N THR A 127 5.66 8.60 -3.66
CA THR A 127 5.02 9.77 -3.03
C THR A 127 6.00 10.88 -2.66
N SER A 128 7.29 10.59 -2.62
CA SER A 128 8.38 11.56 -2.46
C SER A 128 8.72 12.31 -3.75
N LEU A 129 8.35 11.77 -4.93
CA LEU A 129 8.62 12.41 -6.21
C LEU A 129 7.50 13.39 -6.57
N GLY A 130 7.86 14.65 -6.72
CA GLY A 130 6.96 15.70 -7.17
C GLY A 130 7.74 16.87 -7.72
N GLY A 131 7.12 17.73 -8.54
CA GLY A 131 7.71 18.93 -9.08
C GLY A 131 9.07 18.68 -9.75
N LYS A 132 10.11 19.36 -9.25
CA LYS A 132 11.47 19.27 -9.81
C LYS A 132 12.05 17.86 -9.72
N LEU A 133 11.85 17.14 -8.60
CA LEU A 133 12.39 15.77 -8.44
C LEU A 133 11.83 14.82 -9.49
N TRP A 134 10.58 15.00 -9.90
CA TRP A 134 10.00 14.24 -11.01
C TRP A 134 10.70 14.57 -12.33
N SER A 135 10.88 15.88 -12.63
CA SER A 135 11.51 16.33 -13.88
C SER A 135 12.97 15.90 -14.00
N ASP A 136 13.69 15.78 -12.87
CA ASP A 136 15.10 15.33 -12.87
C ASP A 136 15.24 13.86 -13.32
N VAL A 137 14.25 12.99 -13.01
CA VAL A 137 14.29 11.56 -13.38
C VAL A 137 13.43 11.22 -14.61
N HIS A 138 12.49 12.09 -14.97
CA HIS A 138 11.56 11.94 -16.08
C HIS A 138 11.43 13.24 -16.88
N PRO A 139 12.51 13.70 -17.54
CA PRO A 139 12.52 14.99 -18.25
C PRO A 139 11.46 15.02 -19.35
N GLY A 140 10.71 16.11 -19.41
CA GLY A 140 9.68 16.33 -20.43
C GLY A 140 8.37 15.53 -20.25
N SER A 141 8.23 14.78 -19.16
CA SER A 141 7.00 14.00 -18.92
C SER A 141 6.11 14.66 -17.84
N ASP A 142 4.80 14.64 -18.09
CA ASP A 142 3.79 15.04 -17.11
C ASP A 142 3.56 13.92 -16.07
N ILE A 143 3.62 14.28 -14.79
CA ILE A 143 3.49 13.33 -13.68
C ILE A 143 2.07 12.74 -13.63
N SER A 144 1.02 13.54 -13.88
CA SER A 144 -0.37 13.11 -13.82
C SER A 144 -0.68 12.13 -14.95
N ALA A 145 -0.24 12.46 -16.18
CA ALA A 145 -0.35 11.54 -17.31
C ALA A 145 0.41 10.23 -17.06
N SER A 146 1.59 10.30 -16.45
CA SER A 146 2.39 9.12 -16.11
C SER A 146 1.71 8.24 -15.05
N ILE A 147 1.08 8.83 -14.02
CA ILE A 147 0.32 8.09 -13.00
C ILE A 147 -0.85 7.33 -13.64
N ILE A 148 -1.62 7.99 -14.49
CA ILE A 148 -2.77 7.39 -15.19
C ILE A 148 -2.29 6.23 -16.08
N ALA A 149 -1.32 6.48 -16.96
CA ALA A 149 -0.81 5.47 -17.89
C ALA A 149 -0.24 4.23 -17.18
N ARG A 150 0.46 4.43 -16.04
CA ARG A 150 1.00 3.34 -15.23
C ARG A 150 -0.11 2.55 -14.55
N ALA A 151 -1.14 3.20 -14.02
CA ALA A 151 -2.28 2.53 -13.42
C ALA A 151 -3.09 1.72 -14.44
N GLU A 152 -3.36 2.27 -15.63
CA GLU A 152 -4.02 1.57 -16.72
C GLU A 152 -3.19 0.38 -17.23
N THR A 153 -1.86 0.52 -17.27
CA THR A 153 -0.97 -0.59 -17.65
C THR A 153 -0.96 -1.69 -16.58
N ALA A 154 -1.01 -1.31 -15.29
CA ALA A 154 -1.13 -2.25 -14.18
C ALA A 154 -2.44 -3.06 -14.25
N GLU A 155 -3.57 -2.40 -14.53
CA GLU A 155 -4.86 -3.07 -14.71
C GLU A 155 -4.84 -4.05 -15.89
N ARG A 156 -4.30 -3.63 -17.05
CA ARG A 156 -4.16 -4.50 -18.22
C ARG A 156 -3.24 -5.70 -17.98
N ALA A 157 -2.20 -5.53 -17.16
CA ALA A 157 -1.28 -6.60 -16.78
C ALA A 157 -1.88 -7.58 -15.77
N GLY A 158 -3.06 -7.28 -15.21
CA GLY A 158 -3.77 -8.13 -14.24
C GLY A 158 -3.30 -7.96 -12.79
N LEU A 159 -2.69 -6.83 -12.44
CA LEU A 159 -2.41 -6.54 -11.03
C LEU A 159 -3.70 -6.41 -10.22
N ASP A 160 -3.63 -6.73 -8.94
CA ASP A 160 -4.77 -6.65 -8.03
C ASP A 160 -5.02 -5.22 -7.50
N GLY A 161 -4.00 -4.37 -7.56
CA GLY A 161 -4.10 -3.01 -7.08
C GLY A 161 -2.87 -2.18 -7.38
N ILE A 162 -2.93 -0.94 -6.93
CA ILE A 162 -1.85 0.04 -7.04
C ILE A 162 -1.58 0.73 -5.70
N VAL A 163 -0.35 1.17 -5.54
CA VAL A 163 0.04 2.11 -4.48
C VAL A 163 0.17 3.49 -5.13
N CYS A 164 -0.61 4.45 -4.63
CA CYS A 164 -0.66 5.81 -5.16
C CYS A 164 -0.80 6.83 -4.02
N SER A 165 -0.46 8.10 -4.27
CA SER A 165 -0.63 9.13 -3.24
C SER A 165 -2.12 9.51 -3.07
N PRO A 166 -2.48 10.12 -1.92
CA PRO A 166 -3.84 10.64 -1.74
C PRO A 166 -4.26 11.63 -2.84
N LEU A 167 -3.31 12.42 -3.36
CA LEU A 167 -3.56 13.42 -4.41
C LEU A 167 -3.85 12.79 -5.77
N ASP A 168 -3.46 11.52 -5.97
CA ASP A 168 -3.66 10.80 -7.23
C ASP A 168 -5.06 10.20 -7.35
N LEU A 169 -5.78 10.05 -6.24
CA LEU A 169 -7.09 9.38 -6.21
C LEU A 169 -8.09 10.04 -7.16
N GLY A 170 -8.12 11.38 -7.20
CA GLY A 170 -8.98 12.13 -8.11
C GLY A 170 -8.65 11.90 -9.59
N LEU A 171 -7.36 11.72 -9.94
CA LEU A 171 -6.90 11.44 -11.30
C LEU A 171 -7.33 10.05 -11.79
N LEU A 172 -7.45 9.10 -10.86
CA LEU A 172 -7.73 7.68 -11.12
C LEU A 172 -9.22 7.33 -11.07
N LYS A 173 -10.07 8.27 -10.62
CA LYS A 173 -11.51 8.06 -10.55
C LYS A 173 -12.11 7.83 -11.94
N GLY A 174 -12.89 6.76 -12.09
CA GLY A 174 -13.51 6.38 -13.36
C GLY A 174 -12.57 5.73 -14.38
N LYS A 175 -11.28 5.45 -14.03
CA LYS A 175 -10.28 4.92 -14.98
C LYS A 175 -9.84 3.48 -14.68
N THR A 176 -9.63 3.14 -13.42
CA THR A 176 -9.07 1.85 -12.98
C THR A 176 -9.88 1.31 -11.80
N GLU A 177 -11.18 1.08 -12.04
CA GLU A 177 -12.15 0.72 -11.01
C GLU A 177 -11.92 -0.69 -10.41
N LYS A 178 -11.23 -1.57 -11.15
CA LYS A 178 -10.93 -2.93 -10.70
C LYS A 178 -9.75 -3.00 -9.74
N LEU A 179 -8.90 -1.97 -9.71
CA LEU A 179 -7.70 -1.97 -8.89
C LEU A 179 -7.99 -1.50 -7.47
N LEU A 180 -7.51 -2.25 -6.49
CA LEU A 180 -7.39 -1.76 -5.11
C LEU A 180 -6.46 -0.55 -5.09
N ARG A 181 -6.82 0.48 -4.33
CA ARG A 181 -6.02 1.69 -4.12
C ARG A 181 -5.47 1.69 -2.71
N VAL A 182 -4.17 1.38 -2.59
CA VAL A 182 -3.44 1.40 -1.31
C VAL A 182 -2.71 2.73 -1.20
N VAL A 183 -3.02 3.51 -0.17
CA VAL A 183 -2.68 4.93 -0.09
C VAL A 183 -1.81 5.22 1.14
N PRO A 184 -0.49 5.36 0.98
CA PRO A 184 0.41 5.87 2.01
C PRO A 184 0.35 7.41 2.08
N GLY A 185 1.14 8.00 3.00
CA GLY A 185 1.17 9.47 3.13
C GLY A 185 0.03 10.03 3.96
N ILE A 186 -0.48 9.24 4.88
CA ILE A 186 -1.56 9.64 5.78
C ILE A 186 -0.99 10.31 7.03
N ARG A 187 -1.61 11.41 7.45
CA ARG A 187 -1.27 12.19 8.65
C ARG A 187 -2.55 12.52 9.44
N MET A 188 -2.42 12.72 10.74
CA MET A 188 -3.56 13.14 11.57
C MET A 188 -3.92 14.62 11.36
N SER A 189 -3.01 15.40 10.84
CA SER A 189 -3.23 16.80 10.42
C SER A 189 -2.60 17.06 9.05
N ARG A 190 -3.01 18.15 8.36
CA ARG A 190 -2.47 18.52 7.04
C ARG A 190 -1.04 19.09 7.05
N VAL A 191 -0.34 19.03 8.17
CA VAL A 191 1.05 19.50 8.24
C VAL A 191 1.95 18.47 7.57
N SER A 192 2.62 18.89 6.48
CA SER A 192 3.61 18.05 5.77
C SER A 192 4.88 17.93 6.60
N THR A 193 5.51 16.76 6.58
CA THR A 193 6.83 16.51 7.12
C THR A 193 7.84 16.44 5.97
N GLU A 194 9.14 16.60 6.26
CA GLU A 194 10.22 16.75 5.28
C GLU A 194 10.30 15.62 4.22
N ASP A 195 9.87 14.41 4.54
CA ASP A 195 9.99 13.22 3.69
C ASP A 195 8.76 12.90 2.83
N GLN A 196 7.61 13.56 3.07
CA GLN A 196 6.39 13.35 2.28
C GLN A 196 5.69 14.68 1.98
N THR A 197 5.67 15.03 0.70
CA THR A 197 5.06 16.28 0.20
C THR A 197 3.59 16.11 -0.21
N ARG A 198 3.09 14.86 -0.29
CA ARG A 198 1.76 14.50 -0.84
C ARG A 198 0.96 13.75 0.23
N VAL A 199 0.40 14.49 1.20
CA VAL A 199 -0.28 13.96 2.40
C VAL A 199 -1.77 14.28 2.42
N ALA A 200 -2.55 13.46 3.13
CA ALA A 200 -3.97 13.70 3.44
C ALA A 200 -4.32 13.12 4.82
N VAL A 201 -5.49 13.49 5.34
CA VAL A 201 -6.06 12.86 6.54
C VAL A 201 -6.84 11.58 6.17
N PRO A 202 -7.05 10.62 7.11
CA PRO A 202 -7.71 9.34 6.84
C PRO A 202 -9.04 9.46 6.10
N ALA A 203 -9.94 10.30 6.58
CA ALA A 203 -11.26 10.49 6.00
C ALA A 203 -11.24 11.07 4.57
N GLU A 204 -10.26 11.92 4.23
CA GLU A 204 -10.10 12.45 2.87
C GLU A 204 -9.67 11.35 1.89
N ALA A 205 -8.69 10.53 2.29
CA ALA A 205 -8.25 9.40 1.46
C ALA A 205 -9.39 8.41 1.23
N ALA A 206 -10.17 8.09 2.26
CA ALA A 206 -11.32 7.22 2.15
C ALA A 206 -12.40 7.77 1.20
N ARG A 207 -12.80 9.07 1.33
CA ARG A 207 -13.72 9.72 0.40
C ARG A 207 -13.18 9.79 -1.03
N GLY A 208 -11.86 9.88 -1.17
CA GLY A 208 -11.16 9.83 -2.47
C GLY A 208 -11.18 8.47 -3.14
N GLY A 209 -11.66 7.41 -2.47
CA GLY A 209 -11.76 6.05 -2.98
C GLY A 209 -10.56 5.16 -2.66
N ALA A 210 -9.82 5.45 -1.57
CA ALA A 210 -8.82 4.52 -1.06
C ALA A 210 -9.49 3.22 -0.59
N SER A 211 -8.95 2.06 -1.02
CA SER A 211 -9.35 0.74 -0.49
C SER A 211 -8.65 0.45 0.84
N TYR A 212 -7.43 0.91 0.97
CA TYR A 212 -6.62 0.83 2.19
C TYR A 212 -5.79 2.11 2.34
N ILE A 213 -5.63 2.56 3.58
CA ILE A 213 -4.62 3.56 3.93
C ILE A 213 -3.46 2.90 4.67
N VAL A 214 -2.25 3.44 4.47
CA VAL A 214 -1.04 2.97 5.16
C VAL A 214 -0.57 4.05 6.12
N VAL A 215 -0.53 3.72 7.41
CA VAL A 215 -0.15 4.64 8.48
C VAL A 215 1.02 4.07 9.27
N GLY A 216 2.09 4.84 9.42
CA GLY A 216 3.27 4.49 10.22
C GLY A 216 3.39 5.41 11.45
N ARG A 217 4.23 6.45 11.35
CA ARG A 217 4.55 7.37 12.45
C ARG A 217 3.38 7.83 13.31
N PRO A 218 2.21 8.22 12.76
CA PRO A 218 1.08 8.63 13.61
C PRO A 218 0.60 7.58 14.60
N ILE A 219 0.89 6.31 14.34
CA ILE A 219 0.58 5.19 15.24
C ILE A 219 1.82 4.82 16.05
N LEU A 220 2.98 4.62 15.41
CA LEU A 220 4.19 4.12 16.04
C LEU A 220 4.77 5.08 17.09
N GLU A 221 4.63 6.38 16.88
CA GLU A 221 5.16 7.44 17.76
C GLU A 221 4.11 7.97 18.75
N SER A 222 2.91 7.35 18.79
CA SER A 222 1.86 7.70 19.76
C SER A 222 2.18 7.12 21.13
N ASP A 223 1.83 7.86 22.21
CA ASP A 223 1.88 7.35 23.58
C ASP A 223 1.04 6.08 23.79
N ASP A 224 -0.05 5.94 23.00
CA ASP A 224 -0.93 4.77 22.96
C ASP A 224 -1.21 4.38 21.50
N PRO A 225 -0.36 3.53 20.90
CA PRO A 225 -0.51 3.10 19.51
C PRO A 225 -1.83 2.40 19.19
N MET A 226 -2.36 1.64 20.17
CA MET A 226 -3.63 0.93 20.01
C MET A 226 -4.79 1.91 19.88
N LYS A 227 -4.85 2.88 20.78
CA LYS A 227 -5.87 3.91 20.77
C LYS A 227 -5.77 4.81 19.54
N ALA A 228 -4.55 5.09 19.08
CA ALA A 228 -4.34 5.82 17.83
C ALA A 228 -4.89 5.04 16.61
N ALA A 229 -4.62 3.74 16.53
CA ALA A 229 -5.15 2.88 15.47
C ALA A 229 -6.68 2.76 15.53
N GLU A 230 -7.26 2.58 16.74
CA GLU A 230 -8.72 2.54 16.93
C GLU A 230 -9.40 3.86 16.51
N SER A 231 -8.80 5.01 16.84
CA SER A 231 -9.31 6.32 16.43
C SER A 231 -9.35 6.45 14.91
N ILE A 232 -8.27 6.03 14.22
CA ILE A 232 -8.22 6.05 12.76
C ILE A 232 -9.29 5.13 12.15
N MET A 233 -9.45 3.91 12.69
CA MET A 233 -10.48 2.99 12.20
C MET A 233 -11.89 3.53 12.41
N LYS A 234 -12.12 4.20 13.54
CA LYS A 234 -13.40 4.87 13.81
C LYS A 234 -13.65 5.96 12.77
N ASP A 235 -12.68 6.85 12.52
CA ASP A 235 -12.80 7.91 11.51
C ASP A 235 -13.12 7.33 10.12
N LEU A 236 -12.48 6.22 9.73
CA LEU A 236 -12.76 5.53 8.47
C LEU A 236 -14.18 4.94 8.41
N SER A 237 -14.68 4.41 9.53
CA SER A 237 -16.02 3.80 9.60
C SER A 237 -17.17 4.81 9.55
N GLU A 238 -16.89 6.08 9.87
CA GLU A 238 -17.84 7.19 9.85
C GLU A 238 -17.91 7.90 8.49
N VAL A 239 -17.02 7.52 7.55
CA VAL A 239 -17.05 8.08 6.19
C VAL A 239 -18.22 7.50 5.39
N GLU A 240 -19.06 8.37 4.90
CA GLU A 240 -20.15 8.07 3.95
C GLU A 240 -19.66 8.30 2.50
N ILE A 241 -20.00 7.39 1.57
CA ILE A 241 -19.64 7.43 0.16
C ILE A 241 -20.91 7.37 -0.70
#